data_f83ba3dde4e3059f9e42d389d4e1679d
#
_entry.id   f83ba3dde4e3059f9e42d389d4e1679d
#
_cell.length_a   1.000
_cell.length_b   1.000
_cell.length_c   1.000
_cell.angle_alpha   90.00
_cell.angle_beta   90.00
_cell.angle_gamma   90.00
#
_symmetry.space_group_name_H-M   'P 1'
#
loop_
_entity.id
_entity.type
_entity.pdbx_description
1 polymer ?
#
loop_
_entity_poly.entity_id
_entity_poly.type
_entity_poly.pdbx_seq_one_letter_code
_entity_poly.pdbx_strand_id
1 'polypeptide(L)'
;LPDPVPYPWTVKNAEMPANDNQTVADCTFVNAWKAICIGPDGNELHTFRQLRICALKTGIEIDSTTDIGRMSEVTLAPSVWLASGLPGVPPGPVLHDYLLREDTVAVMIGRSDWEYIWRLEVFGYRRGLVFRKGARGTTNAVMAESRLTGCGRACEVQALNQVGFSAYRCEFAGTD
;
A
#
# COMPACT_ATOMS: atom_id res chain seq x y z
N LEU A 1 11.96 -17.64 -6.13
CA LEU A 1 13.00 -16.81 -5.51
C LEU A 1 13.06 -17.17 -4.04
N PRO A 2 14.25 -17.33 -3.41
CA PRO A 2 14.33 -17.54 -1.97
C PRO A 2 13.72 -16.34 -1.26
N ASP A 3 13.08 -16.59 -0.12
CA ASP A 3 12.58 -15.51 0.72
C ASP A 3 13.71 -14.50 0.99
N PRO A 4 13.43 -13.21 0.87
CA PRO A 4 14.44 -12.20 1.15
C PRO A 4 14.92 -12.38 2.59
N VAL A 5 16.22 -12.59 2.74
CA VAL A 5 16.84 -12.64 4.07
C VAL A 5 16.55 -11.31 4.76
N PRO A 6 15.93 -11.30 5.95
CA PRO A 6 15.68 -10.06 6.66
C PRO A 6 17.02 -9.33 6.84
N TYR A 7 17.05 -8.06 6.45
CA TYR A 7 18.24 -7.24 6.65
C TYR A 7 18.57 -7.19 8.14
N PRO A 8 19.82 -7.39 8.57
CA PRO A 8 20.17 -7.53 9.98
C PRO A 8 20.12 -6.21 10.79
N TRP A 9 19.48 -5.19 10.27
CA TRP A 9 19.32 -3.89 10.91
C TRP A 9 18.14 -3.81 11.89
N THR A 10 17.81 -4.89 12.56
CA THR A 10 17.00 -4.75 13.75
C THR A 10 17.88 -4.18 14.86
N VAL A 11 18.10 -2.89 14.84
CA VAL A 11 18.49 -2.19 16.07
C VAL A 11 17.29 -2.33 16.99
N LYS A 12 17.31 -3.32 17.82
CA LYS A 12 16.40 -3.44 18.97
C LYS A 12 16.78 -2.36 19.98
N ASN A 13 16.51 -1.13 19.64
CA ASN A 13 16.59 -0.06 20.60
C ASN A 13 15.19 0.22 21.08
N ALA A 14 14.82 -0.41 22.20
CA ALA A 14 13.54 -0.19 22.85
C ALA A 14 13.34 1.28 23.30
N GLU A 15 14.33 2.10 23.16
CA GLU A 15 14.38 3.50 23.57
C GLU A 15 14.49 4.49 22.37
N MET A 16 14.58 4.01 21.15
CA MET A 16 14.56 4.93 20.00
C MET A 16 13.15 5.44 19.75
N PRO A 17 12.98 6.77 19.66
CA PRO A 17 11.76 7.33 19.15
C PRO A 17 11.49 6.77 17.74
N ALA A 18 10.24 6.70 17.37
CA ALA A 18 9.81 6.33 16.04
C ALA A 18 10.58 7.11 14.97
N ASN A 19 10.82 6.49 13.83
CA ASN A 19 11.36 7.21 12.67
C ASN A 19 10.28 8.16 12.16
N ASP A 20 10.50 9.45 12.29
CA ASP A 20 9.52 10.46 11.91
C ASP A 20 9.79 11.03 10.53
N ASN A 21 8.72 11.50 9.88
CA ASN A 21 8.76 12.24 8.63
C ASN A 21 9.39 11.50 7.43
N GLN A 22 9.23 10.19 7.34
CA GLN A 22 9.65 9.49 6.14
C GLN A 22 8.87 10.00 4.94
N THR A 23 9.57 10.44 3.93
CA THR A 23 8.96 10.89 2.67
C THR A 23 9.45 10.06 1.51
N VAL A 24 8.50 9.51 0.74
CA VAL A 24 8.76 8.92 -0.57
C VAL A 24 7.92 9.67 -1.59
N ALA A 25 8.58 10.34 -2.52
CA ALA A 25 7.91 11.19 -3.50
C ALA A 25 8.51 11.06 -4.90
N ASP A 26 7.66 11.25 -5.93
CA ASP A 26 8.06 11.31 -7.33
C ASP A 26 8.83 10.06 -7.81
N CYS A 27 8.45 8.88 -7.29
CA CYS A 27 9.13 7.61 -7.54
C CYS A 27 8.27 6.62 -8.32
N THR A 28 8.93 5.78 -9.10
CA THR A 28 8.28 4.64 -9.78
C THR A 28 8.91 3.33 -9.30
N PHE A 29 8.07 2.40 -8.87
CA PHE A 29 8.46 1.05 -8.42
C PHE A 29 7.83 0.01 -9.35
N VAL A 30 8.65 -0.79 -10.00
CA VAL A 30 8.20 -1.91 -10.82
C VAL A 30 8.98 -3.18 -10.47
N ASN A 31 8.35 -4.34 -10.67
CA ASN A 31 8.96 -5.64 -10.38
C ASN A 31 9.45 -5.79 -8.91
N ALA A 32 8.87 -5.03 -8.00
CA ALA A 32 9.16 -5.16 -6.58
C ALA A 32 8.27 -6.25 -5.95
N TRP A 33 8.82 -7.07 -5.06
CA TRP A 33 8.00 -7.99 -4.28
C TRP A 33 7.10 -7.19 -3.32
N LYS A 34 7.70 -6.32 -2.50
CA LYS A 34 7.03 -5.24 -1.79
C LYS A 34 7.69 -3.92 -2.18
N ALA A 35 6.93 -2.90 -2.58
CA ALA A 35 7.53 -1.65 -3.02
C ALA A 35 7.87 -0.74 -1.83
N ILE A 36 6.92 -0.54 -0.92
CA ILE A 36 7.12 0.25 0.29
C ILE A 36 6.58 -0.53 1.47
N CYS A 37 7.36 -0.62 2.54
CA CYS A 37 6.96 -1.25 3.78
C CYS A 37 7.41 -0.38 4.96
N ILE A 38 6.46 0.10 5.74
CA ILE A 38 6.68 0.83 6.99
C ILE A 38 6.13 -0.02 8.14
N GLY A 39 6.92 -0.19 9.18
CA GLY A 39 6.64 -1.06 10.30
C GLY A 39 7.40 -2.39 10.24
N PRO A 40 7.21 -3.28 11.20
CA PRO A 40 6.30 -3.21 12.36
C PRO A 40 6.80 -2.33 13.51
N ASP A 41 8.01 -1.79 13.42
CA ASP A 41 8.52 -0.85 14.43
C ASP A 41 7.79 0.49 14.33
N GLY A 42 7.77 1.25 15.43
CA GLY A 42 7.07 2.52 15.49
C GLY A 42 7.61 3.53 14.48
N ASN A 43 6.72 4.28 13.87
CA ASN A 43 7.02 5.36 12.93
C ASN A 43 5.92 6.42 13.02
N GLU A 44 6.19 7.60 12.53
CA GLU A 44 5.27 8.74 12.55
C GLU A 44 5.39 9.60 11.29
N LEU A 45 4.30 10.29 10.97
CA LEU A 45 4.28 11.39 9.99
C LEU A 45 4.78 11.02 8.59
N HIS A 46 4.58 9.79 8.14
CA HIS A 46 5.02 9.42 6.80
C HIS A 46 4.23 10.17 5.71
N THR A 47 4.90 10.42 4.60
CA THR A 47 4.30 11.07 3.41
C THR A 47 4.67 10.31 2.14
N PHE A 48 3.67 9.81 1.44
CA PHE A 48 3.78 9.21 0.11
C PHE A 48 3.11 10.09 -0.91
N ARG A 49 3.85 10.53 -1.92
CA ARG A 49 3.32 11.49 -2.88
C ARG A 49 3.80 11.19 -4.30
N GLN A 50 2.87 11.28 -5.27
CA GLN A 50 3.16 11.13 -6.70
C GLN A 50 3.93 9.84 -7.02
N LEU A 51 3.42 8.71 -6.51
CA LEU A 51 4.05 7.41 -6.70
C LEU A 51 3.35 6.61 -7.81
N ARG A 52 4.13 5.85 -8.54
CA ARG A 52 3.66 4.90 -9.53
C ARG A 52 4.23 3.52 -9.22
N ILE A 53 3.36 2.54 -8.99
CA ILE A 53 3.77 1.26 -8.44
C ILE A 53 3.15 0.10 -9.23
N CYS A 54 3.97 -0.90 -9.56
CA CYS A 54 3.52 -2.23 -9.91
C CYS A 54 4.36 -3.25 -9.12
N ALA A 55 3.84 -3.67 -7.99
CA ALA A 55 4.48 -4.66 -7.10
C ALA A 55 3.82 -6.03 -7.24
N LEU A 56 4.61 -7.08 -7.08
CA LEU A 56 4.18 -8.46 -7.32
C LEU A 56 3.52 -9.12 -6.09
N LYS A 57 3.63 -8.54 -4.91
CA LYS A 57 2.97 -9.04 -3.68
C LYS A 57 2.24 -7.94 -2.94
N THR A 58 2.94 -6.88 -2.54
CA THR A 58 2.34 -5.76 -1.81
C THR A 58 2.90 -4.45 -2.33
N GLY A 59 2.03 -3.54 -2.76
CA GLY A 59 2.45 -2.23 -3.21
C GLY A 59 2.95 -1.38 -2.05
N ILE A 60 2.06 -1.04 -1.13
CA ILE A 60 2.37 -0.26 0.07
C ILE A 60 1.85 -1.01 1.29
N GLU A 61 2.69 -1.22 2.28
CA GLU A 61 2.33 -1.76 3.58
C GLU A 61 2.67 -0.74 4.67
N ILE A 62 1.68 -0.38 5.47
CA ILE A 62 1.80 0.58 6.57
C ILE A 62 1.39 -0.13 7.86
N ASP A 63 2.25 -0.09 8.86
CA ASP A 63 1.91 -0.59 10.20
C ASP A 63 2.65 0.18 11.28
N SER A 64 2.05 0.20 12.46
CA SER A 64 2.63 0.79 13.68
C SER A 64 2.93 2.30 13.59
N THR A 65 2.22 3.03 12.74
CA THR A 65 2.26 4.50 12.69
C THR A 65 1.44 5.06 13.84
N THR A 66 2.03 5.94 14.64
CA THR A 66 1.42 6.51 15.85
C THR A 66 0.93 7.94 15.69
N ASP A 67 1.13 8.53 14.53
CA ASP A 67 0.64 9.84 14.16
C ASP A 67 0.26 9.86 12.68
N ILE A 68 -0.02 11.00 12.14
CA ILE A 68 -0.65 11.23 10.84
C ILE A 68 0.17 10.67 9.67
N GLY A 69 -0.39 9.71 8.94
CA GLY A 69 0.09 9.31 7.62
C GLY A 69 -0.58 10.07 6.48
N ARG A 70 0.14 10.31 5.40
CA ARG A 70 -0.37 10.99 4.21
C ARG A 70 0.01 10.25 2.95
N MET A 71 -0.99 9.97 2.13
CA MET A 71 -0.83 9.37 0.81
C MET A 71 -1.58 10.22 -0.21
N SER A 72 -0.88 10.71 -1.24
CA SER A 72 -1.51 11.55 -2.26
C SER A 72 -0.97 11.26 -3.66
N GLU A 73 -1.89 11.20 -4.64
CA GLU A 73 -1.56 11.02 -6.06
C GLU A 73 -0.72 9.75 -6.29
N VAL A 74 -1.20 8.63 -5.74
CA VAL A 74 -0.53 7.34 -5.82
C VAL A 74 -1.29 6.42 -6.75
N THR A 75 -0.61 5.88 -7.76
CA THR A 75 -1.17 4.92 -8.72
C THR A 75 -0.53 3.56 -8.53
N LEU A 76 -1.36 2.53 -8.31
CA LEU A 76 -0.92 1.13 -8.28
C LEU A 76 -1.65 0.34 -9.37
N ALA A 77 -0.92 -0.01 -10.43
CA ALA A 77 -1.51 -0.70 -11.57
C ALA A 77 -0.48 -1.47 -12.40
N PRO A 78 -0.86 -2.56 -13.09
CA PRO A 78 0.02 -3.26 -14.01
C PRO A 78 0.51 -2.36 -15.15
N SER A 79 -0.27 -1.38 -15.59
CA SER A 79 0.10 -0.41 -16.63
C SER A 79 1.38 0.37 -16.29
N VAL A 80 1.69 0.56 -15.01
CA VAL A 80 2.93 1.22 -14.57
C VAL A 80 4.16 0.46 -15.04
N TRP A 81 4.16 -0.85 -14.93
CA TRP A 81 5.29 -1.67 -15.40
C TRP A 81 5.24 -1.86 -16.91
N LEU A 82 4.06 -2.12 -17.48
CA LEU A 82 3.88 -2.32 -18.92
C LEU A 82 4.34 -1.10 -19.73
N ALA A 83 4.16 0.10 -19.21
CA ALA A 83 4.57 1.35 -19.87
C ALA A 83 5.98 1.84 -19.50
N SER A 84 6.73 1.09 -18.67
CA SER A 84 8.02 1.56 -18.13
C SER A 84 9.16 1.59 -19.15
N GLY A 85 9.06 0.82 -20.24
CA GLY A 85 10.16 0.64 -21.21
C GLY A 85 11.37 -0.13 -20.67
N LEU A 86 11.30 -0.65 -19.44
CA LEU A 86 12.40 -1.40 -18.83
C LEU A 86 12.50 -2.82 -19.40
N PRO A 87 13.69 -3.43 -19.42
CA PRO A 87 13.82 -4.82 -19.85
C PRO A 87 13.10 -5.76 -18.87
N GLY A 88 12.61 -6.89 -19.39
CA GLY A 88 11.94 -7.91 -18.58
C GLY A 88 10.48 -7.60 -18.24
N VAL A 89 9.85 -6.64 -18.91
CA VAL A 89 8.40 -6.43 -18.82
C VAL A 89 7.67 -7.68 -19.30
N PRO A 90 6.80 -8.30 -18.48
CA PRO A 90 6.04 -9.45 -18.91
C PRO A 90 4.93 -9.08 -19.90
N PRO A 91 4.39 -10.03 -20.68
CA PRO A 91 3.19 -9.78 -21.46
C PRO A 91 2.02 -9.29 -20.59
N GLY A 92 1.28 -8.28 -21.07
CA GLY A 92 0.19 -7.67 -20.30
C GLY A 92 -0.81 -8.67 -19.72
N PRO A 93 -1.36 -9.62 -20.50
CA PRO A 93 -2.29 -10.63 -19.96
C PRO A 93 -1.68 -11.48 -18.85
N VAL A 94 -0.40 -11.82 -18.95
CA VAL A 94 0.31 -12.63 -17.92
C VAL A 94 0.43 -11.84 -16.60
N LEU A 95 0.79 -10.56 -16.68
CA LEU A 95 0.90 -9.71 -15.51
C LEU A 95 -0.46 -9.46 -14.84
N HIS A 96 -1.48 -9.17 -15.63
CA HIS A 96 -2.85 -9.00 -15.13
C HIS A 96 -3.37 -10.26 -14.45
N ASP A 97 -3.21 -11.42 -15.09
CA ASP A 97 -3.64 -12.70 -14.53
C ASP A 97 -2.92 -13.01 -13.22
N TYR A 98 -1.61 -12.78 -13.17
CA TYR A 98 -0.81 -12.95 -11.96
C TYR A 98 -1.34 -12.07 -10.82
N LEU A 99 -1.52 -10.76 -11.06
CA LEU A 99 -1.94 -9.82 -10.01
C LEU A 99 -3.37 -10.09 -9.49
N LEU A 100 -4.24 -10.69 -10.31
CA LEU A 100 -5.61 -11.03 -9.89
C LEU A 100 -5.74 -12.41 -9.24
N ARG A 101 -4.89 -13.37 -9.59
CA ARG A 101 -4.96 -14.73 -9.03
C ARG A 101 -4.17 -14.91 -7.76
N GLU A 102 -2.98 -14.34 -7.71
CA GLU A 102 -2.14 -14.44 -6.54
C GLU A 102 -2.70 -13.59 -5.37
N ASP A 103 -2.24 -13.89 -4.18
CA ASP A 103 -2.62 -13.13 -2.98
C ASP A 103 -1.88 -11.78 -2.93
N THR A 104 -2.20 -10.92 -3.90
CA THR A 104 -1.60 -9.58 -4.05
C THR A 104 -2.45 -8.51 -3.39
N VAL A 105 -1.80 -7.48 -2.84
CA VAL A 105 -2.44 -6.34 -2.21
C VAL A 105 -1.81 -5.05 -2.73
N ALA A 106 -2.62 -4.13 -3.22
CA ALA A 106 -2.07 -2.85 -3.63
C ALA A 106 -1.67 -2.00 -2.41
N VAL A 107 -2.59 -1.78 -1.47
CA VAL A 107 -2.33 -1.02 -0.23
C VAL A 107 -2.85 -1.80 0.96
N MET A 108 -2.00 -2.04 1.95
CA MET A 108 -2.34 -2.72 3.20
C MET A 108 -2.01 -1.81 4.39
N ILE A 109 -3.01 -1.55 5.23
CA ILE A 109 -2.88 -0.68 6.39
C ILE A 109 -3.23 -1.48 7.65
N GLY A 110 -2.24 -1.63 8.51
CA GLY A 110 -2.39 -2.19 9.84
C GLY A 110 -2.77 -1.11 10.84
N ARG A 111 -1.83 -0.62 11.65
CA ARG A 111 -2.05 0.55 12.48
C ARG A 111 -1.54 1.81 11.81
N SER A 112 -2.41 2.81 11.71
CA SER A 112 -2.06 4.20 11.43
C SER A 112 -3.08 5.10 12.14
N ASP A 113 -2.60 6.03 12.94
CA ASP A 113 -3.47 7.00 13.58
C ASP A 113 -3.67 8.17 12.62
N TRP A 114 -4.86 8.26 12.00
CA TRP A 114 -5.22 9.22 10.97
C TRP A 114 -4.44 9.05 9.65
N GLU A 115 -4.76 8.02 8.88
CA GLU A 115 -4.29 7.91 7.51
C GLU A 115 -5.14 8.77 6.57
N TYR A 116 -4.52 9.77 5.95
CA TYR A 116 -5.14 10.62 4.93
C TYR A 116 -4.74 10.15 3.55
N ILE A 117 -5.73 9.73 2.76
CA ILE A 117 -5.55 9.21 1.40
C ILE A 117 -6.28 10.12 0.41
N TRP A 118 -5.57 10.67 -0.55
CA TRP A 118 -6.11 11.52 -1.57
C TRP A 118 -5.63 11.13 -2.96
N ARG A 119 -6.58 10.96 -3.89
CA ARG A 119 -6.31 10.53 -5.27
C ARG A 119 -5.46 9.25 -5.34
N LEU A 120 -5.88 8.23 -4.61
CA LEU A 120 -5.36 6.89 -4.75
C LEU A 120 -6.06 6.20 -5.93
N GLU A 121 -5.27 5.75 -6.90
CA GLU A 121 -5.75 4.97 -8.03
C GLU A 121 -5.20 3.54 -7.94
N VAL A 122 -6.07 2.56 -7.85
CA VAL A 122 -5.70 1.15 -7.86
C VAL A 122 -6.44 0.42 -8.97
N PHE A 123 -5.71 -0.38 -9.72
CA PHE A 123 -6.28 -1.23 -10.75
C PHE A 123 -5.58 -2.59 -10.83
N GLY A 124 -6.39 -3.66 -10.95
CA GLY A 124 -5.91 -4.98 -11.38
C GLY A 124 -5.15 -5.79 -10.32
N TYR A 125 -5.32 -5.49 -9.02
CA TYR A 125 -4.82 -6.32 -7.92
C TYR A 125 -5.89 -7.27 -7.38
N ARG A 126 -5.48 -8.39 -6.78
CA ARG A 126 -6.43 -9.27 -6.08
C ARG A 126 -7.18 -8.53 -4.99
N ARG A 127 -6.47 -7.72 -4.21
CA ARG A 127 -7.04 -6.82 -3.21
C ARG A 127 -6.50 -5.40 -3.38
N GLY A 128 -7.40 -4.43 -3.50
CA GLY A 128 -7.05 -3.04 -3.67
C GLY A 128 -6.54 -2.41 -2.38
N LEU A 129 -7.44 -2.03 -1.49
CA LEU A 129 -7.14 -1.48 -0.17
C LEU A 129 -7.59 -2.46 0.91
N VAL A 130 -6.69 -2.81 1.82
CA VAL A 130 -6.97 -3.70 2.95
C VAL A 130 -6.68 -3.00 4.27
N PHE A 131 -7.69 -2.91 5.13
CA PHE A 131 -7.54 -2.54 6.53
C PHE A 131 -7.50 -3.79 7.39
N ARG A 132 -6.44 -3.96 8.16
CA ARG A 132 -6.28 -5.12 9.04
C ARG A 132 -5.85 -4.71 10.46
N LYS A 133 -5.87 -5.65 11.39
CA LYS A 133 -5.19 -5.45 12.67
C LYS A 133 -3.68 -5.57 12.45
N GLY A 134 -2.96 -4.52 12.77
CA GLY A 134 -1.51 -4.49 12.76
C GLY A 134 -0.89 -4.97 14.07
N ALA A 135 0.44 -4.89 14.15
CA ALA A 135 1.20 -5.34 15.32
C ALA A 135 0.83 -4.56 16.60
N ARG A 136 0.48 -3.29 16.48
CA ARG A 136 0.20 -2.38 17.62
C ARG A 136 -1.23 -1.85 17.66
N GLY A 137 -2.15 -2.40 16.87
CA GLY A 137 -3.55 -1.98 16.88
C GLY A 137 -4.16 -1.91 15.48
N THR A 138 -5.13 -1.02 15.33
CA THR A 138 -5.92 -0.82 14.13
C THR A 138 -5.88 0.64 13.70
N THR A 139 -6.30 0.93 12.47
CA THR A 139 -6.26 2.25 11.88
C THR A 139 -7.61 2.96 11.92
N ASN A 140 -7.57 4.26 11.73
CA ASN A 140 -8.64 5.07 11.17
C ASN A 140 -8.11 5.83 9.94
N ALA A 141 -8.99 6.08 8.99
CA ALA A 141 -8.59 6.71 7.74
C ALA A 141 -9.68 7.60 7.14
N VAL A 142 -9.22 8.58 6.39
CA VAL A 142 -10.07 9.38 5.51
C VAL A 142 -9.52 9.28 4.10
N MET A 143 -10.36 8.91 3.14
CA MET A 143 -10.00 8.81 1.74
C MET A 143 -10.89 9.73 0.90
N ALA A 144 -10.30 10.43 -0.06
CA ALA A 144 -11.02 11.30 -0.97
C ALA A 144 -10.53 11.17 -2.42
N GLU A 145 -11.47 11.41 -3.36
CA GLU A 145 -11.21 11.48 -4.80
C GLU A 145 -10.41 10.29 -5.36
N SER A 146 -10.71 9.08 -4.88
CA SER A 146 -9.92 7.88 -5.15
C SER A 146 -10.72 6.83 -5.93
N ARG A 147 -10.02 6.01 -6.71
CA ARG A 147 -10.63 4.97 -7.54
C ARG A 147 -9.90 3.64 -7.35
N LEU A 148 -10.64 2.62 -6.94
CA LEU A 148 -10.16 1.27 -6.77
C LEU A 148 -11.04 0.35 -7.64
N THR A 149 -10.55 0.03 -8.84
CA THR A 149 -11.36 -0.65 -9.86
C THR A 149 -10.63 -1.82 -10.48
N GLY A 150 -11.36 -2.76 -11.09
CA GLY A 150 -10.76 -3.94 -11.73
C GLY A 150 -9.97 -4.84 -10.77
N CYS A 151 -10.18 -4.68 -9.48
CA CYS A 151 -9.61 -5.55 -8.45
C CYS A 151 -10.53 -6.74 -8.19
N GLY A 152 -10.01 -7.85 -7.67
CA GLY A 152 -10.87 -8.89 -7.12
C GLY A 152 -11.75 -8.28 -6.04
N ARG A 153 -11.15 -7.76 -4.98
CA ARG A 153 -11.82 -6.95 -3.95
C ARG A 153 -11.24 -5.54 -3.93
N ALA A 154 -12.07 -4.55 -4.24
CA ALA A 154 -11.62 -3.16 -4.28
C ALA A 154 -11.20 -2.63 -2.90
N CYS A 155 -12.02 -2.88 -1.87
CA CYS A 155 -11.73 -2.53 -0.49
C CYS A 155 -12.16 -3.67 0.45
N GLU A 156 -11.28 -4.04 1.36
CA GLU A 156 -11.51 -5.08 2.36
C GLU A 156 -11.24 -4.53 3.75
N VAL A 157 -12.26 -4.54 4.61
CA VAL A 157 -12.16 -4.07 5.99
C VAL A 157 -12.20 -5.27 6.93
N GLN A 158 -11.04 -5.67 7.43
CA GLN A 158 -10.91 -6.75 8.43
C GLN A 158 -10.95 -6.20 9.86
N ALA A 159 -10.36 -5.02 10.07
CA ALA A 159 -10.35 -4.34 11.37
C ALA A 159 -10.13 -2.84 11.20
N LEU A 160 -10.85 -2.06 12.00
CA LEU A 160 -10.68 -0.61 12.17
C LEU A 160 -10.76 -0.25 13.66
N ASN A 161 -10.27 0.91 14.03
CA ASN A 161 -10.54 1.45 15.36
C ASN A 161 -11.95 2.06 15.45
N GLN A 162 -12.32 2.58 16.59
CA GLN A 162 -13.66 3.11 16.84
C GLN A 162 -14.02 4.37 16.01
N VAL A 163 -13.04 5.08 15.47
CA VAL A 163 -13.25 6.25 14.60
C VAL A 163 -13.66 5.81 13.20
N GLY A 164 -13.11 4.69 12.72
CA GLY A 164 -13.50 4.06 11.47
C GLY A 164 -12.83 4.64 10.23
N PHE A 165 -13.50 4.42 9.09
CA PHE A 165 -13.05 4.83 7.76
C PHE A 165 -14.13 5.67 7.08
N SER A 166 -13.73 6.79 6.52
CA SER A 166 -14.60 7.67 5.74
C SER A 166 -14.08 7.79 4.31
N ALA A 167 -14.98 7.72 3.34
CA ALA A 167 -14.66 7.86 1.92
C ALA A 167 -15.54 8.93 1.27
N TYR A 168 -14.92 9.85 0.52
CA TYR A 168 -15.59 10.96 -0.16
C TYR A 168 -15.24 10.98 -1.65
N ARG A 169 -16.25 10.98 -2.52
CA ARG A 169 -16.04 10.96 -3.98
C ARG A 169 -15.13 9.84 -4.45
N CYS A 170 -15.34 8.65 -3.89
CA CYS A 170 -14.55 7.47 -4.21
C CYS A 170 -15.35 6.47 -5.03
N GLU A 171 -14.66 5.71 -5.86
CA GLU A 171 -15.22 4.60 -6.63
C GLU A 171 -14.57 3.29 -6.18
N PHE A 172 -15.38 2.30 -5.85
CA PHE A 172 -14.95 0.95 -5.51
C PHE A 172 -15.66 -0.04 -6.41
N ALA A 173 -14.93 -0.72 -7.29
CA ALA A 173 -15.46 -1.74 -8.18
C ALA A 173 -14.60 -3.00 -8.13
N GLY A 174 -15.07 -4.00 -7.42
CA GLY A 174 -14.51 -5.35 -7.37
C GLY A 174 -15.15 -6.27 -8.38
N THR A 175 -14.54 -7.42 -8.64
CA THR A 175 -15.04 -8.48 -9.53
C THR A 175 -15.48 -9.73 -8.80
N ASP A 176 -15.20 -9.84 -7.49
CA ASP A 176 -15.61 -10.96 -6.61
C ASP A 176 -16.93 -10.68 -5.89
#